data_183ab13117deed2346d22f208bdded79
#
_entry.id   183ab13117deed2346d22f208bdded79
#
_cell.length_a   1.000
_cell.length_b   1.000
_cell.length_c   1.000
_cell.angle_alpha   90.00
_cell.angle_beta   90.00
_cell.angle_gamma   90.00
#
_symmetry.space_group_name_H-M   'P 1'
#
loop_
_entity.id
_entity.type
_entity.pdbx_description
1 polymer ?
#
loop_
_entity_poly.entity_id
_entity_poly.type
_entity_poly.pdbx_seq_one_letter_code
_entity_poly.pdbx_strand_id
1 'polypeptide(L)'
;MHQDTVKQPLRVCYFGTYRAGYSRNQIMIEGLRRVGAEVTECHEQLWHGIQDRVQVASGGWLRPRFIVRVVRTYWKLLRAYCKIGDYDVMVLGYPGQLDVCLARVLTWLRHKPLVLDVFMSLYLIASERGLPDRHPITGRLIYWFEKLACHLPDLLIQDTAEYVQWLQRVYGLPPDRFRLVPTGADDRVFQPVKVEGRDDGCFRVLYYGTFIPNHGVEYIVEAARILRDDPTICFELIGEGPTKARAMSLAEEHGLSNVTFTDWVDKRELPRKAAEADVLLGVFGTTPQSMMTVQNKIYEGLAMARPVITGDAPTVRNAFKHGEHVYLCERASGKSLSEAILLLRNDSELCQNLACQSYALFSSQYAPELLVAQLKQYLENLDDFSTEK
;
A
#
# COMPACT_ATOMS: atom_id res chain seq x y z
N MET A 1 32.05 18.38 -31.62
CA MET A 1 30.67 17.89 -31.83
C MET A 1 30.51 16.67 -30.99
N HIS A 2 30.02 16.82 -29.74
CA HIS A 2 29.56 15.69 -28.95
C HIS A 2 28.26 15.19 -29.59
N GLN A 3 28.30 14.01 -30.17
CA GLN A 3 27.06 13.28 -30.47
C GLN A 3 26.43 12.94 -29.14
N ASP A 4 25.34 13.63 -28.78
CA ASP A 4 24.40 13.16 -27.77
C ASP A 4 23.86 11.81 -28.25
N THR A 5 24.44 10.72 -27.78
CA THR A 5 23.89 9.37 -27.92
C THR A 5 22.57 9.39 -27.18
N VAL A 6 21.47 9.47 -27.92
CA VAL A 6 20.14 9.32 -27.40
C VAL A 6 20.10 7.94 -26.72
N LYS A 7 20.17 7.93 -25.38
CA LYS A 7 20.11 6.70 -24.58
C LYS A 7 18.77 6.05 -24.88
N GLN A 8 18.76 4.79 -25.32
CA GLN A 8 17.51 4.07 -25.56
C GLN A 8 16.67 4.02 -24.29
N PRO A 9 15.34 4.10 -24.39
CA PRO A 9 14.49 4.01 -23.21
C PRO A 9 14.66 2.65 -22.52
N LEU A 10 14.67 2.66 -21.19
CA LEU A 10 14.68 1.44 -20.38
C LEU A 10 13.43 0.60 -20.68
N ARG A 11 13.59 -0.64 -21.10
CA ARG A 11 12.48 -1.57 -21.40
C ARG A 11 12.23 -2.49 -20.20
N VAL A 12 11.09 -2.35 -19.56
CA VAL A 12 10.69 -3.08 -18.36
C VAL A 12 9.62 -4.12 -18.70
N CYS A 13 9.89 -5.39 -18.42
CA CYS A 13 8.85 -6.42 -18.39
C CYS A 13 8.24 -6.46 -16.98
N TYR A 14 7.02 -5.90 -16.81
CA TYR A 14 6.28 -5.97 -15.55
C TYR A 14 5.49 -7.27 -15.53
N PHE A 15 5.97 -8.26 -14.75
CA PHE A 15 5.59 -9.66 -14.89
C PHE A 15 4.83 -10.18 -13.66
N GLY A 16 3.90 -11.10 -13.86
CA GLY A 16 3.38 -12.00 -12.83
C GLY A 16 1.87 -12.02 -12.69
N THR A 17 1.44 -12.60 -11.58
CA THR A 17 0.03 -12.71 -11.18
C THR A 17 -0.39 -11.59 -10.21
N TYR A 18 0.28 -10.45 -10.29
CA TYR A 18 0.06 -9.31 -9.43
C TYR A 18 -1.38 -8.76 -9.53
N ARG A 19 -1.77 -7.94 -8.58
CA ARG A 19 -3.10 -7.30 -8.58
C ARG A 19 -3.06 -6.02 -9.42
N ALA A 20 -3.54 -6.09 -10.67
CA ALA A 20 -3.54 -4.95 -11.59
C ALA A 20 -4.31 -3.71 -11.05
N GLY A 21 -5.39 -3.91 -10.29
CA GLY A 21 -6.15 -2.82 -9.65
C GLY A 21 -5.58 -2.32 -8.32
N TYR A 22 -4.43 -2.84 -7.85
CA TYR A 22 -3.85 -2.41 -6.60
C TYR A 22 -3.00 -1.15 -6.79
N SER A 23 -3.22 -0.13 -5.95
CA SER A 23 -2.60 1.20 -6.11
C SER A 23 -1.08 1.14 -6.28
N ARG A 24 -0.38 0.31 -5.50
CA ARG A 24 1.07 0.13 -5.59
C ARG A 24 1.53 -0.23 -7.00
N ASN A 25 0.90 -1.24 -7.63
CA ASN A 25 1.27 -1.68 -8.99
C ASN A 25 0.94 -0.60 -10.02
N GLN A 26 -0.22 0.06 -9.88
CA GLN A 26 -0.62 1.14 -10.80
C GLN A 26 0.35 2.32 -10.73
N ILE A 27 0.75 2.74 -9.52
CA ILE A 27 1.71 3.83 -9.31
C ILE A 27 3.08 3.48 -9.89
N MET A 28 3.56 2.25 -9.66
CA MET A 28 4.84 1.78 -10.19
C MET A 28 4.85 1.73 -11.72
N ILE A 29 3.86 1.14 -12.34
CA ILE A 29 3.74 1.02 -13.80
C ILE A 29 3.62 2.41 -14.45
N GLU A 30 2.71 3.22 -13.94
CA GLU A 30 2.47 4.57 -14.48
C GLU A 30 3.67 5.47 -14.26
N GLY A 31 4.26 5.46 -13.07
CA GLY A 31 5.44 6.24 -12.79
C GLY A 31 6.62 5.88 -13.69
N LEU A 32 6.88 4.59 -13.95
CA LEU A 32 7.91 4.16 -14.90
C LEU A 32 7.63 4.68 -16.32
N ARG A 33 6.37 4.65 -16.77
CA ARG A 33 5.97 5.21 -18.06
C ARG A 33 6.22 6.72 -18.14
N ARG A 34 5.85 7.46 -17.08
CA ARG A 34 6.04 8.93 -17.02
C ARG A 34 7.52 9.35 -17.04
N VAL A 35 8.41 8.54 -16.45
CA VAL A 35 9.86 8.81 -16.53
C VAL A 35 10.49 8.26 -17.81
N GLY A 36 9.69 7.88 -18.80
CA GLY A 36 10.15 7.50 -20.14
C GLY A 36 10.66 6.06 -20.25
N ALA A 37 10.27 5.14 -19.36
CA ALA A 37 10.52 3.72 -19.55
C ALA A 37 9.41 3.09 -20.43
N GLU A 38 9.79 2.13 -21.26
CA GLU A 38 8.84 1.30 -22.01
C GLU A 38 8.41 0.11 -21.15
N VAL A 39 7.18 0.18 -20.59
CA VAL A 39 6.67 -0.87 -19.72
C VAL A 39 5.73 -1.80 -20.48
N THR A 40 6.16 -3.05 -20.66
CA THR A 40 5.35 -4.13 -21.19
C THR A 40 4.80 -4.98 -20.05
N GLU A 41 3.49 -5.01 -19.90
CA GLU A 41 2.83 -5.82 -18.89
C GLU A 41 2.61 -7.26 -19.37
N CYS A 42 3.19 -8.23 -18.64
CA CYS A 42 2.96 -9.65 -18.79
C CYS A 42 2.19 -10.16 -17.58
N HIS A 43 0.89 -10.09 -17.64
CA HIS A 43 0.03 -10.29 -16.48
C HIS A 43 -1.11 -11.30 -16.77
N GLU A 44 -1.37 -12.16 -15.77
CA GLU A 44 -2.56 -13.03 -15.72
C GLU A 44 -3.16 -13.00 -14.30
N GLN A 45 -4.47 -12.86 -14.21
CA GLN A 45 -5.14 -12.76 -12.93
C GLN A 45 -5.27 -14.12 -12.24
N LEU A 46 -4.61 -14.28 -11.09
CA LEU A 46 -4.76 -15.46 -10.23
C LEU A 46 -5.75 -15.20 -9.08
N TRP A 47 -5.75 -14.00 -8.52
CA TRP A 47 -6.43 -13.64 -7.27
C TRP A 47 -7.72 -12.84 -7.55
N HIS A 48 -8.86 -13.32 -7.05
CA HIS A 48 -10.17 -12.69 -7.27
C HIS A 48 -10.65 -11.85 -6.06
N GLY A 49 -9.75 -11.43 -5.19
CA GLY A 49 -10.06 -10.55 -4.05
C GLY A 49 -9.38 -10.94 -2.74
N ILE A 50 -9.70 -10.23 -1.66
CA ILE A 50 -9.14 -10.47 -0.34
C ILE A 50 -9.67 -11.79 0.23
N GLN A 51 -10.96 -12.07 0.06
CA GLN A 51 -11.61 -13.28 0.57
C GLN A 51 -11.05 -14.57 -0.06
N ASP A 52 -10.78 -14.55 -1.38
CA ASP A 52 -10.18 -15.67 -2.10
C ASP A 52 -8.80 -16.02 -1.52
N ARG A 53 -7.96 -15.01 -1.22
CA ARG A 53 -6.64 -15.20 -0.61
C ARG A 53 -6.74 -15.73 0.83
N VAL A 54 -7.69 -15.24 1.60
CA VAL A 54 -7.93 -15.73 2.97
C VAL A 54 -8.37 -17.20 2.94
N GLN A 55 -9.29 -17.58 2.05
CA GLN A 55 -9.71 -18.98 1.90
C GLN A 55 -8.57 -19.89 1.47
N VAL A 56 -7.73 -19.44 0.53
CA VAL A 56 -6.56 -20.21 0.09
C VAL A 56 -5.57 -20.39 1.24
N ALA A 57 -5.26 -19.33 1.98
CA ALA A 57 -4.36 -19.38 3.12
C ALA A 57 -4.90 -20.28 4.27
N SER A 58 -6.23 -20.37 4.43
CA SER A 58 -6.88 -21.23 5.44
C SER A 58 -7.00 -22.72 5.04
N GLY A 59 -6.16 -23.21 4.12
CA GLY A 59 -6.13 -24.61 3.66
C GLY A 59 -6.79 -24.85 2.30
N GLY A 60 -7.29 -23.81 1.64
CA GLY A 60 -7.88 -23.91 0.31
C GLY A 60 -6.85 -24.17 -0.82
N TRP A 61 -5.56 -24.04 -0.53
CA TRP A 61 -4.46 -24.24 -1.49
C TRP A 61 -4.33 -25.69 -1.99
N LEU A 62 -4.79 -26.68 -1.21
CA LEU A 62 -4.84 -28.10 -1.60
C LEU A 62 -6.09 -28.48 -2.42
N ARG A 63 -7.06 -27.57 -2.59
CA ARG A 63 -8.27 -27.87 -3.33
C ARG A 63 -7.95 -28.07 -4.82
N PRO A 64 -8.40 -29.17 -5.46
CA PRO A 64 -8.11 -29.45 -6.87
C PRO A 64 -8.45 -28.28 -7.80
N ARG A 65 -9.57 -27.60 -7.55
CA ARG A 65 -9.99 -26.42 -8.32
C ARG A 65 -8.97 -25.28 -8.26
N PHE A 66 -8.35 -25.05 -7.09
CA PHE A 66 -7.31 -24.03 -6.96
C PHE A 66 -6.04 -24.43 -7.71
N ILE A 67 -5.60 -25.68 -7.59
CA ILE A 67 -4.43 -26.21 -8.30
C ILE A 67 -4.62 -26.08 -9.82
N VAL A 68 -5.79 -26.48 -10.35
CA VAL A 68 -6.11 -26.33 -11.79
C VAL A 68 -6.09 -24.86 -12.21
N ARG A 69 -6.63 -23.95 -11.38
CA ARG A 69 -6.56 -22.49 -11.61
C ARG A 69 -5.12 -22.02 -11.70
N VAL A 70 -4.28 -22.39 -10.75
CA VAL A 70 -2.85 -22.04 -10.74
C VAL A 70 -2.16 -22.53 -12.01
N VAL A 71 -2.25 -23.82 -12.32
CA VAL A 71 -1.63 -24.41 -13.52
C VAL A 71 -2.10 -23.70 -14.80
N ARG A 72 -3.41 -23.45 -14.93
CA ARG A 72 -3.97 -22.75 -16.10
C ARG A 72 -3.47 -21.31 -16.20
N THR A 73 -3.39 -20.59 -15.07
CA THR A 73 -2.92 -19.20 -15.03
C THR A 73 -1.44 -19.12 -15.41
N TYR A 74 -0.59 -19.96 -14.82
CA TYR A 74 0.83 -19.97 -15.17
C TYR A 74 1.09 -20.42 -16.62
N TRP A 75 0.30 -21.33 -17.14
CA TRP A 75 0.41 -21.72 -18.57
C TRP A 75 0.04 -20.57 -19.51
N LYS A 76 -1.01 -19.79 -19.19
CA LYS A 76 -1.35 -18.59 -19.94
C LYS A 76 -0.26 -17.53 -19.83
N LEU A 77 0.25 -17.30 -18.61
CA LEU A 77 1.34 -16.36 -18.33
C LEU A 77 2.60 -16.71 -19.14
N LEU A 78 2.97 -17.98 -19.21
CA LEU A 78 4.08 -18.45 -20.06
C LEU A 78 3.83 -18.20 -21.54
N ARG A 79 2.62 -18.46 -22.02
CA ARG A 79 2.25 -18.15 -23.41
C ARG A 79 2.30 -16.66 -23.73
N ALA A 80 1.86 -15.82 -22.79
CA ALA A 80 1.96 -14.39 -22.92
C ALA A 80 3.43 -13.95 -22.96
N TYR A 81 4.26 -14.50 -22.06
CA TYR A 81 5.68 -14.22 -22.00
C TYR A 81 6.44 -14.60 -23.29
N CYS A 82 6.09 -15.73 -23.93
CA CYS A 82 6.71 -16.13 -25.20
C CYS A 82 6.48 -15.13 -26.34
N LYS A 83 5.49 -14.23 -26.21
CA LYS A 83 5.18 -13.18 -27.19
C LYS A 83 5.87 -11.85 -26.86
N ILE A 84 6.48 -11.73 -25.68
CA ILE A 84 7.18 -10.52 -25.26
C ILE A 84 8.50 -10.44 -26.00
N GLY A 85 8.75 -9.28 -26.62
CA GLY A 85 10.03 -8.96 -27.24
C GLY A 85 11.20 -8.91 -26.25
N ASP A 86 12.24 -8.23 -26.63
CA ASP A 86 13.40 -8.01 -25.74
C ASP A 86 13.05 -6.95 -24.68
N TYR A 87 13.61 -7.09 -23.50
CA TYR A 87 13.50 -6.16 -22.37
C TYR A 87 14.83 -6.12 -21.62
N ASP A 88 15.03 -5.09 -20.81
CA ASP A 88 16.29 -4.88 -20.09
C ASP A 88 16.20 -5.43 -18.66
N VAL A 89 15.03 -5.37 -18.02
CA VAL A 89 14.80 -5.83 -16.66
C VAL A 89 13.38 -6.40 -16.50
N MET A 90 13.25 -7.46 -15.68
CA MET A 90 11.96 -7.99 -15.27
C MET A 90 11.63 -7.52 -13.86
N VAL A 91 10.46 -6.89 -13.68
CA VAL A 91 9.95 -6.45 -12.38
C VAL A 91 8.71 -7.24 -12.02
N LEU A 92 8.73 -7.88 -10.86
CA LEU A 92 7.58 -8.61 -10.30
C LEU A 92 6.75 -7.66 -9.45
N GLY A 93 5.49 -7.45 -9.86
CA GLY A 93 4.53 -6.64 -9.12
C GLY A 93 3.97 -7.36 -7.88
N TYR A 94 3.46 -6.60 -6.93
CA TYR A 94 2.87 -7.13 -5.68
C TYR A 94 1.45 -7.73 -5.88
N PRO A 95 1.17 -8.93 -5.31
CA PRO A 95 2.08 -9.90 -4.68
C PRO A 95 2.78 -10.78 -5.73
N GLY A 96 4.10 -10.71 -5.75
CA GLY A 96 4.94 -11.43 -6.73
C GLY A 96 5.68 -12.65 -6.17
N GLN A 97 5.55 -12.93 -4.86
CA GLN A 97 6.32 -13.98 -4.21
C GLN A 97 6.12 -15.36 -4.84
N LEU A 98 4.89 -15.68 -5.32
CA LEU A 98 4.62 -16.95 -6.00
C LEU A 98 5.24 -17.03 -7.40
N ASP A 99 5.44 -15.88 -8.03
CA ASP A 99 5.91 -15.79 -9.42
C ASP A 99 7.43 -15.89 -9.53
N VAL A 100 8.17 -15.63 -8.42
CA VAL A 100 9.63 -15.49 -8.39
C VAL A 100 10.36 -16.70 -8.96
N CYS A 101 9.95 -17.92 -8.61
CA CYS A 101 10.63 -19.12 -9.08
C CYS A 101 10.55 -19.26 -10.61
N LEU A 102 9.38 -19.04 -11.19
CA LEU A 102 9.19 -19.03 -12.63
C LEU A 102 9.97 -17.88 -13.28
N ALA A 103 9.81 -16.68 -12.75
CA ALA A 103 10.46 -15.47 -13.26
C ALA A 103 12.00 -15.60 -13.26
N ARG A 104 12.58 -16.19 -12.20
CA ARG A 104 14.03 -16.42 -12.14
C ARG A 104 14.52 -17.36 -13.25
N VAL A 105 13.80 -18.45 -13.54
CA VAL A 105 14.14 -19.34 -14.65
C VAL A 105 14.06 -18.59 -15.99
N LEU A 106 13.01 -17.80 -16.21
CA LEU A 106 12.83 -17.06 -17.45
C LEU A 106 13.89 -15.96 -17.64
N THR A 107 14.28 -15.27 -16.57
CA THR A 107 15.32 -14.23 -16.62
C THR A 107 16.72 -14.84 -16.82
N TRP A 108 17.02 -15.98 -16.20
CA TRP A 108 18.27 -16.70 -16.46
C TRP A 108 18.40 -17.13 -17.93
N LEU A 109 17.33 -17.64 -18.52
CA LEU A 109 17.34 -18.03 -19.94
C LEU A 109 17.59 -16.87 -20.89
N ARG A 110 17.24 -15.65 -20.49
CA ARG A 110 17.42 -14.42 -21.28
C ARG A 110 18.59 -13.56 -20.79
N HIS A 111 19.32 -13.98 -19.77
CA HIS A 111 20.42 -13.20 -19.14
C HIS A 111 19.96 -11.80 -18.72
N LYS A 112 18.79 -11.69 -18.06
CA LYS A 112 18.21 -10.43 -17.62
C LYS A 112 18.09 -10.38 -16.10
N PRO A 113 18.23 -9.19 -15.48
CA PRO A 113 18.04 -9.04 -14.05
C PRO A 113 16.56 -9.17 -13.65
N LEU A 114 16.37 -9.67 -12.43
CA LEU A 114 15.08 -9.88 -11.79
C LEU A 114 14.92 -8.98 -10.57
N VAL A 115 13.86 -8.21 -10.52
CA VAL A 115 13.48 -7.33 -9.41
C VAL A 115 12.16 -7.77 -8.81
N LEU A 116 12.05 -7.79 -7.48
CA LEU A 116 10.81 -8.10 -6.78
C LEU A 116 10.34 -6.91 -5.94
N ASP A 117 9.14 -6.42 -6.18
CA ASP A 117 8.44 -5.53 -5.25
C ASP A 117 7.84 -6.38 -4.11
N VAL A 118 8.55 -6.48 -2.97
CA VAL A 118 8.11 -7.30 -1.84
C VAL A 118 6.86 -6.71 -1.21
N PHE A 119 6.87 -5.43 -0.94
CA PHE A 119 5.86 -4.57 -0.33
C PHE A 119 5.33 -5.13 1.01
N MET A 120 4.59 -6.25 1.00
CA MET A 120 4.08 -6.88 2.23
C MET A 120 4.51 -8.34 2.31
N SER A 121 5.00 -8.75 3.47
CA SER A 121 5.39 -10.13 3.75
C SER A 121 4.18 -11.03 3.93
N LEU A 122 4.17 -12.15 3.22
CA LEU A 122 3.15 -13.19 3.38
C LEU A 122 3.24 -13.86 4.76
N TYR A 123 4.46 -14.08 5.25
CA TYR A 123 4.72 -14.67 6.56
C TYR A 123 4.26 -13.75 7.69
N LEU A 124 4.56 -12.43 7.60
CA LEU A 124 4.11 -11.48 8.61
C LEU A 124 2.58 -11.40 8.66
N ILE A 125 1.92 -11.30 7.48
CA ILE A 125 0.46 -11.32 7.40
C ILE A 125 -0.13 -12.60 8.00
N ALA A 126 0.47 -13.75 7.72
CA ALA A 126 0.05 -15.03 8.28
C ALA A 126 0.23 -15.08 9.81
N SER A 127 1.35 -14.54 10.30
CA SER A 127 1.68 -14.48 11.73
C SER A 127 0.72 -13.58 12.50
N GLU A 128 0.43 -12.38 11.99
CA GLU A 128 -0.54 -11.46 12.61
C GLU A 128 -1.97 -12.04 12.67
N ARG A 129 -2.28 -13.00 11.78
CA ARG A 129 -3.55 -13.73 11.80
C ARG A 129 -3.51 -14.99 12.65
N GLY A 130 -2.41 -15.26 13.37
CA GLY A 130 -2.24 -16.45 14.22
C GLY A 130 -2.20 -17.78 13.43
N LEU A 131 -1.83 -17.74 12.13
CA LEU A 131 -1.77 -18.95 11.31
C LEU A 131 -0.64 -19.90 11.76
N PRO A 132 0.59 -19.43 12.08
CA PRO A 132 1.65 -20.30 12.58
C PRO A 132 1.29 -20.99 13.89
N ASP A 133 0.52 -20.34 14.76
CA ASP A 133 0.11 -20.92 16.05
C ASP A 133 -0.92 -22.03 15.86
N ARG A 134 -1.88 -21.86 14.94
CA ARG A 134 -2.92 -22.86 14.63
C ARG A 134 -2.40 -23.98 13.72
N HIS A 135 -1.47 -23.65 12.82
CA HIS A 135 -0.93 -24.56 11.80
C HIS A 135 0.59 -24.38 11.66
N PRO A 136 1.39 -24.90 12.61
CA PRO A 136 2.84 -24.66 12.67
C PRO A 136 3.60 -25.09 11.42
N ILE A 137 3.21 -26.21 10.81
CA ILE A 137 3.83 -26.71 9.55
C ILE A 137 3.60 -25.71 8.42
N THR A 138 2.36 -25.25 8.25
CA THR A 138 2.02 -24.26 7.21
C THR A 138 2.77 -22.93 7.44
N GLY A 139 2.86 -22.49 8.69
CA GLY A 139 3.65 -21.30 9.05
C GLY A 139 5.13 -21.42 8.66
N ARG A 140 5.75 -22.59 8.94
CA ARG A 140 7.14 -22.89 8.53
C ARG A 140 7.31 -22.94 7.01
N LEU A 141 6.35 -23.53 6.30
CA LEU A 141 6.39 -23.59 4.83
C LEU A 141 6.30 -22.19 4.22
N ILE A 142 5.40 -21.31 4.72
CA ILE A 142 5.30 -19.93 4.28
C ILE A 142 6.61 -19.17 4.55
N TYR A 143 7.19 -19.33 5.74
CA TYR A 143 8.47 -18.72 6.10
C TYR A 143 9.59 -19.08 5.13
N TRP A 144 9.82 -20.39 4.91
CA TRP A 144 10.88 -20.85 4.04
C TRP A 144 10.66 -20.51 2.57
N PHE A 145 9.40 -20.58 2.14
CA PHE A 145 9.01 -20.17 0.78
C PHE A 145 9.30 -18.69 0.55
N GLU A 146 8.88 -17.81 1.45
CA GLU A 146 9.10 -16.38 1.29
C GLU A 146 10.58 -16.01 1.44
N LYS A 147 11.28 -16.68 2.36
CA LYS A 147 12.74 -16.55 2.47
C LYS A 147 13.43 -16.84 1.13
N LEU A 148 13.09 -17.97 0.51
CA LEU A 148 13.60 -18.32 -0.83
C LEU A 148 13.20 -17.27 -1.87
N ALA A 149 11.93 -16.88 -1.89
CA ALA A 149 11.40 -15.89 -2.83
C ALA A 149 12.14 -14.54 -2.73
N CYS A 150 12.56 -14.13 -1.54
CA CYS A 150 13.33 -12.90 -1.35
C CYS A 150 14.83 -13.04 -1.66
N HIS A 151 15.36 -14.27 -1.71
CA HIS A 151 16.77 -14.51 -2.06
C HIS A 151 17.03 -14.65 -3.57
N LEU A 152 16.03 -15.04 -4.33
CA LEU A 152 16.16 -15.29 -5.78
C LEU A 152 16.33 -14.03 -6.64
N PRO A 153 15.62 -12.91 -6.42
CA PRO A 153 15.76 -11.70 -7.23
C PRO A 153 17.14 -11.03 -7.04
N ASP A 154 17.58 -10.27 -8.02
CA ASP A 154 18.83 -9.51 -7.94
C ASP A 154 18.66 -8.24 -7.09
N LEU A 155 17.45 -7.65 -7.12
CA LEU A 155 17.07 -6.45 -6.37
C LEU A 155 15.69 -6.62 -5.74
N LEU A 156 15.52 -6.05 -4.55
CA LEU A 156 14.26 -6.00 -3.81
C LEU A 156 13.80 -4.54 -3.66
N ILE A 157 12.52 -4.31 -3.92
CA ILE A 157 11.89 -3.02 -3.66
C ILE A 157 11.05 -3.12 -2.39
N GLN A 158 11.15 -2.11 -1.53
CA GLN A 158 10.36 -1.99 -0.31
C GLN A 158 9.95 -0.53 -0.10
N ASP A 159 8.86 -0.29 0.63
CA ASP A 159 8.30 1.05 0.84
C ASP A 159 8.94 1.80 2.01
N THR A 160 9.45 1.11 3.02
CA THR A 160 9.97 1.73 4.24
C THR A 160 11.27 1.06 4.75
N ALA A 161 12.10 1.85 5.41
CA ALA A 161 13.35 1.37 6.00
C ALA A 161 13.10 0.39 7.16
N GLU A 162 12.04 0.61 7.96
CA GLU A 162 11.67 -0.25 9.07
C GLU A 162 11.27 -1.64 8.58
N TYR A 163 10.56 -1.70 7.47
CA TYR A 163 10.19 -2.99 6.86
C TYR A 163 11.42 -3.70 6.29
N VAL A 164 12.34 -2.96 5.66
CA VAL A 164 13.64 -3.50 5.23
C VAL A 164 14.40 -4.11 6.40
N GLN A 165 14.52 -3.39 7.53
CA GLN A 165 15.20 -3.90 8.73
C GLN A 165 14.52 -5.17 9.27
N TRP A 166 13.20 -5.26 9.19
CA TRP A 166 12.48 -6.47 9.58
C TRP A 166 12.81 -7.64 8.65
N LEU A 167 12.76 -7.44 7.33
CA LEU A 167 13.11 -8.47 6.32
C LEU A 167 14.57 -8.95 6.49
N GLN A 168 15.50 -8.05 6.76
CA GLN A 168 16.90 -8.38 7.04
C GLN A 168 17.04 -9.28 8.26
N ARG A 169 16.38 -8.91 9.37
CA ARG A 169 16.43 -9.69 10.62
C ARG A 169 15.80 -11.08 10.46
N VAL A 170 14.68 -11.16 9.75
CA VAL A 170 13.89 -12.40 9.65
C VAL A 170 14.48 -13.36 8.61
N TYR A 171 14.91 -12.83 7.47
CA TYR A 171 15.37 -13.66 6.35
C TYR A 171 16.88 -13.67 6.14
N GLY A 172 17.63 -12.80 6.81
CA GLY A 172 19.09 -12.69 6.65
C GLY A 172 19.49 -12.04 5.31
N LEU A 173 18.68 -11.11 4.80
CA LEU A 173 18.93 -10.45 3.53
C LEU A 173 19.94 -9.31 3.71
N PRO A 174 20.90 -9.11 2.79
CA PRO A 174 21.86 -8.02 2.87
C PRO A 174 21.19 -6.67 2.51
N PRO A 175 21.63 -5.56 3.15
CA PRO A 175 20.99 -4.25 3.00
C PRO A 175 21.12 -3.66 1.59
N ASP A 176 22.20 -3.91 0.90
CA ASP A 176 22.53 -3.42 -0.44
C ASP A 176 21.58 -3.91 -1.53
N ARG A 177 20.84 -5.01 -1.27
CA ARG A 177 19.83 -5.55 -2.19
C ARG A 177 18.52 -4.80 -2.17
N PHE A 178 18.30 -3.88 -1.23
CA PHE A 178 17.04 -3.16 -1.13
C PHE A 178 17.12 -1.77 -1.76
N ARG A 179 16.02 -1.38 -2.41
CA ARG A 179 15.76 0.01 -2.80
C ARG A 179 14.42 0.45 -2.23
N LEU A 180 14.42 1.62 -1.65
CA LEU A 180 13.22 2.22 -1.07
C LEU A 180 12.45 2.96 -2.15
N VAL A 181 11.18 2.55 -2.31
CA VAL A 181 10.23 3.27 -3.15
C VAL A 181 8.95 3.41 -2.32
N PRO A 182 8.66 4.56 -1.74
CA PRO A 182 7.44 4.81 -0.98
C PRO A 182 6.19 4.47 -1.79
N THR A 183 5.07 4.27 -1.10
CA THR A 183 3.83 3.84 -1.77
C THR A 183 3.24 4.93 -2.66
N GLY A 184 3.21 6.19 -2.19
CA GLY A 184 2.61 7.30 -2.94
C GLY A 184 1.10 7.20 -3.13
N ALA A 185 0.57 8.01 -4.04
CA ALA A 185 -0.81 7.99 -4.49
C ALA A 185 -0.92 8.12 -6.01
N ASP A 186 -2.02 7.58 -6.58
CA ASP A 186 -2.35 7.79 -8.00
C ASP A 186 -2.95 9.20 -8.16
N ASP A 187 -2.15 10.15 -8.59
CA ASP A 187 -2.51 11.55 -8.75
C ASP A 187 -3.51 11.84 -9.89
N ARG A 188 -3.81 10.85 -10.73
CA ARG A 188 -4.91 10.92 -11.71
C ARG A 188 -6.28 10.72 -11.06
N VAL A 189 -6.28 10.04 -9.91
CA VAL A 189 -7.48 9.74 -9.13
C VAL A 189 -7.57 10.68 -7.94
N PHE A 190 -6.50 10.80 -7.17
CA PHE A 190 -6.44 11.62 -5.96
C PHE A 190 -5.75 12.94 -6.25
N GLN A 191 -6.54 13.97 -6.46
CA GLN A 191 -6.10 15.34 -6.69
C GLN A 191 -7.04 16.31 -6.00
N PRO A 192 -6.61 17.55 -5.71
CA PRO A 192 -7.47 18.54 -5.07
C PRO A 192 -8.75 18.78 -5.89
N VAL A 193 -9.90 18.54 -5.26
CA VAL A 193 -11.22 18.78 -5.84
C VAL A 193 -11.86 19.99 -5.15
N LYS A 194 -12.31 20.95 -5.91
CA LYS A 194 -13.12 22.05 -5.38
C LYS A 194 -14.52 21.50 -5.05
N VAL A 195 -14.91 21.61 -3.81
CA VAL A 195 -16.25 21.32 -3.35
C VAL A 195 -16.91 22.66 -3.03
N GLU A 196 -18.15 22.85 -3.48
CA GLU A 196 -18.95 24.01 -3.07
C GLU A 196 -19.12 23.98 -1.55
N GLY A 197 -19.05 25.16 -0.93
CA GLY A 197 -19.10 25.29 0.52
C GLY A 197 -20.35 24.61 1.08
N ARG A 198 -20.14 23.72 2.04
CA ARG A 198 -21.23 23.07 2.78
C ARG A 198 -21.62 23.98 3.93
N ASP A 199 -22.94 24.12 4.12
CA ASP A 199 -23.52 24.88 5.21
C ASP A 199 -24.36 23.99 6.14
N ASP A 200 -23.92 22.73 6.31
CA ASP A 200 -24.57 21.75 7.19
C ASP A 200 -24.08 21.81 8.64
N GLY A 201 -23.09 22.65 8.92
CA GLY A 201 -22.51 22.86 10.24
C GLY A 201 -21.78 21.64 10.82
N CYS A 202 -21.50 20.61 9.99
CA CYS A 202 -20.89 19.36 10.44
C CYS A 202 -19.40 19.29 10.07
N PHE A 203 -18.53 19.10 11.06
CA PHE A 203 -17.13 18.75 10.86
C PHE A 203 -17.02 17.25 10.55
N ARG A 204 -16.73 16.94 9.30
CA ARG A 204 -16.72 15.57 8.78
C ARG A 204 -15.37 14.91 8.92
N VAL A 205 -15.36 13.82 9.66
CA VAL A 205 -14.21 12.92 9.87
C VAL A 205 -14.40 11.69 9.00
N LEU A 206 -13.55 11.51 8.00
CA LEU A 206 -13.66 10.41 7.04
C LEU A 206 -12.57 9.37 7.23
N TYR A 207 -12.97 8.12 7.40
CA TYR A 207 -12.12 6.96 7.22
C TYR A 207 -12.59 6.16 6.01
N TYR A 208 -11.66 5.70 5.18
CA TYR A 208 -11.96 4.73 4.12
C TYR A 208 -10.85 3.66 4.05
N GLY A 209 -11.24 2.41 3.84
CA GLY A 209 -10.29 1.32 3.69
C GLY A 209 -10.78 -0.01 4.21
N THR A 210 -9.89 -1.01 4.22
CA THR A 210 -10.21 -2.35 4.72
C THR A 210 -10.31 -2.33 6.24
N PHE A 211 -11.37 -2.91 6.80
CA PHE A 211 -11.54 -3.09 8.25
C PHE A 211 -10.74 -4.31 8.72
N ILE A 212 -9.48 -4.06 9.08
CA ILE A 212 -8.52 -5.06 9.59
C ILE A 212 -7.85 -4.56 10.87
N PRO A 213 -7.31 -5.44 11.72
CA PRO A 213 -6.66 -5.04 12.98
C PRO A 213 -5.56 -4.00 12.81
N ASN A 214 -4.79 -4.07 11.71
CA ASN A 214 -3.74 -3.10 11.40
C ASN A 214 -4.25 -1.65 11.34
N HIS A 215 -5.51 -1.47 10.95
CA HIS A 215 -6.09 -0.13 10.81
C HIS A 215 -6.66 0.42 12.12
N GLY A 216 -7.03 -0.43 13.09
CA GLY A 216 -7.50 0.00 14.40
C GLY A 216 -8.80 0.81 14.35
N VAL A 217 -9.78 0.38 13.54
CA VAL A 217 -11.06 1.11 13.36
C VAL A 217 -11.86 1.19 14.67
N GLU A 218 -11.67 0.26 15.60
CA GLU A 218 -12.24 0.29 16.95
C GLU A 218 -11.88 1.57 17.71
N TYR A 219 -10.67 2.12 17.52
CA TYR A 219 -10.26 3.38 18.15
C TYR A 219 -10.91 4.61 17.52
N ILE A 220 -11.32 4.50 16.25
CA ILE A 220 -12.15 5.54 15.60
C ILE A 220 -13.55 5.55 16.21
N VAL A 221 -14.14 4.38 16.42
CA VAL A 221 -15.45 4.25 17.09
C VAL A 221 -15.37 4.73 18.54
N GLU A 222 -14.27 4.43 19.25
CA GLU A 222 -14.03 4.95 20.60
C GLU A 222 -13.93 6.49 20.62
N ALA A 223 -13.21 7.10 19.66
CA ALA A 223 -13.17 8.56 19.54
C ALA A 223 -14.55 9.16 19.25
N ALA A 224 -15.32 8.53 18.36
CA ALA A 224 -16.69 8.95 18.08
C ALA A 224 -17.61 8.86 19.32
N ARG A 225 -17.41 7.83 20.18
CA ARG A 225 -18.11 7.69 21.46
C ARG A 225 -17.77 8.82 22.43
N ILE A 226 -16.50 9.23 22.50
CA ILE A 226 -16.07 10.36 23.34
C ILE A 226 -16.70 11.67 22.86
N LEU A 227 -16.85 11.83 21.55
CA LEU A 227 -17.37 13.04 20.89
C LEU A 227 -18.89 13.00 20.62
N ARG A 228 -19.62 12.00 21.14
CA ARG A 228 -21.07 11.77 20.82
C ARG A 228 -21.98 12.92 21.21
N ASP A 229 -21.62 13.67 22.24
CA ASP A 229 -22.43 14.76 22.76
C ASP A 229 -22.23 16.08 21.96
N ASP A 230 -21.32 16.09 20.97
CA ASP A 230 -21.13 17.20 20.03
C ASP A 230 -21.80 16.87 18.68
N PRO A 231 -23.00 17.40 18.39
CA PRO A 231 -23.75 17.09 17.18
C PRO A 231 -23.11 17.64 15.91
N THR A 232 -22.09 18.48 16.04
CA THR A 232 -21.38 19.07 14.90
C THR A 232 -20.22 18.22 14.38
N ILE A 233 -19.93 17.07 15.02
CA ILE A 233 -18.85 16.15 14.58
C ILE A 233 -19.46 14.86 14.04
N CYS A 234 -19.25 14.58 12.77
CA CYS A 234 -19.80 13.43 12.07
C CYS A 234 -18.69 12.53 11.53
N PHE A 235 -18.82 11.24 11.79
CA PHE A 235 -17.90 10.23 11.29
C PHE A 235 -18.53 9.45 10.13
N GLU A 236 -17.83 9.35 9.02
CA GLU A 236 -18.15 8.42 7.93
C GLU A 236 -17.04 7.37 7.80
N LEU A 237 -17.40 6.08 7.93
CA LEU A 237 -16.48 4.96 7.87
C LEU A 237 -16.81 4.09 6.66
N ILE A 238 -15.99 4.19 5.59
CA ILE A 238 -16.23 3.52 4.31
C ILE A 238 -15.35 2.29 4.18
N GLY A 239 -15.93 1.15 3.85
CA GLY A 239 -15.19 -0.05 3.50
C GLY A 239 -15.75 -1.35 4.04
N GLU A 240 -14.97 -2.41 3.82
CA GLU A 240 -15.29 -3.78 4.19
C GLU A 240 -14.10 -4.47 4.87
N GLY A 241 -14.38 -5.53 5.61
CA GLY A 241 -13.32 -6.34 6.20
C GLY A 241 -13.75 -7.09 7.46
N PRO A 242 -12.89 -7.98 7.97
CA PRO A 242 -13.22 -8.89 9.06
C PRO A 242 -13.56 -8.20 10.40
N THR A 243 -13.13 -6.95 10.62
CA THR A 243 -13.43 -6.22 11.86
C THR A 243 -14.63 -5.26 11.75
N LYS A 244 -15.29 -5.15 10.56
CA LYS A 244 -16.42 -4.24 10.37
C LYS A 244 -17.60 -4.54 11.28
N ALA A 245 -18.02 -5.82 11.34
CA ALA A 245 -19.14 -6.23 12.19
C ALA A 245 -18.91 -5.86 13.66
N ARG A 246 -17.68 -6.04 14.16
CA ARG A 246 -17.33 -5.64 15.52
C ARG A 246 -17.38 -4.13 15.73
N ALA A 247 -16.89 -3.35 14.76
CA ALA A 247 -16.95 -1.88 14.84
C ALA A 247 -18.40 -1.37 14.84
N MET A 248 -19.27 -1.97 14.02
CA MET A 248 -20.72 -1.67 14.00
C MET A 248 -21.40 -2.04 15.33
N SER A 249 -21.13 -3.25 15.88
CA SER A 249 -21.67 -3.65 17.17
C SER A 249 -21.24 -2.71 18.30
N LEU A 250 -19.99 -2.24 18.31
CA LEU A 250 -19.54 -1.24 19.29
C LEU A 250 -20.29 0.09 19.16
N ALA A 251 -20.56 0.54 17.95
CA ALA A 251 -21.32 1.76 17.73
C ALA A 251 -22.77 1.62 18.19
N GLU A 252 -23.41 0.48 17.91
CA GLU A 252 -24.77 0.16 18.38
C GLU A 252 -24.84 0.06 19.90
N GLU A 253 -23.90 -0.66 20.53
CA GLU A 253 -23.83 -0.83 21.99
C GLU A 253 -23.75 0.51 22.74
N HIS A 254 -23.07 1.47 22.15
CA HIS A 254 -22.94 2.82 22.69
C HIS A 254 -23.99 3.82 22.18
N GLY A 255 -24.94 3.40 21.34
CA GLY A 255 -25.99 4.25 20.79
C GLY A 255 -25.48 5.44 19.99
N LEU A 256 -24.41 5.25 19.22
CA LEU A 256 -23.76 6.35 18.47
C LEU A 256 -24.58 6.75 17.26
N SER A 257 -25.09 7.97 17.25
CA SER A 257 -25.79 8.57 16.13
C SER A 257 -24.86 9.41 15.21
N ASN A 258 -23.65 9.70 15.68
CA ASN A 258 -22.64 10.47 14.97
C ASN A 258 -21.72 9.65 14.06
N VAL A 259 -21.97 8.33 13.91
CA VAL A 259 -21.17 7.43 13.06
C VAL A 259 -22.03 6.80 11.98
N THR A 260 -21.60 6.93 10.73
CA THR A 260 -22.21 6.27 9.58
C THR A 260 -21.23 5.25 9.00
N PHE A 261 -21.69 4.01 8.80
CA PHE A 261 -20.94 2.96 8.11
C PHE A 261 -21.44 2.84 6.68
N THR A 262 -20.53 2.96 5.74
CA THR A 262 -20.81 2.80 4.30
C THR A 262 -20.05 1.57 3.78
N ASP A 263 -20.66 0.83 2.89
CA ASP A 263 -20.00 -0.28 2.20
C ASP A 263 -18.91 0.23 1.24
N TRP A 264 -18.20 -0.70 0.60
CA TRP A 264 -17.16 -0.32 -0.33
C TRP A 264 -17.72 0.48 -1.50
N VAL A 265 -17.20 1.69 -1.69
CA VAL A 265 -17.54 2.55 -2.83
C VAL A 265 -16.51 2.39 -3.96
N ASP A 266 -16.90 2.74 -5.19
CA ASP A 266 -15.95 2.75 -6.32
C ASP A 266 -14.78 3.71 -6.03
N LYS A 267 -13.56 3.28 -6.41
CA LYS A 267 -12.35 4.09 -6.22
C LYS A 267 -12.47 5.50 -6.82
N ARG A 268 -13.30 5.67 -7.86
CA ARG A 268 -13.54 6.97 -8.52
C ARG A 268 -14.42 7.91 -7.70
N GLU A 269 -15.20 7.38 -6.77
CA GLU A 269 -16.05 8.18 -5.87
C GLU A 269 -15.32 8.63 -4.61
N LEU A 270 -14.27 7.90 -4.20
CA LEU A 270 -13.48 8.22 -3.01
C LEU A 270 -12.93 9.66 -3.01
N PRO A 271 -12.38 10.20 -4.13
CA PRO A 271 -11.90 11.58 -4.14
C PRO A 271 -12.98 12.62 -3.81
N ARG A 272 -14.21 12.42 -4.31
CA ARG A 272 -15.32 13.32 -3.96
C ARG A 272 -15.66 13.22 -2.48
N LYS A 273 -15.77 12.01 -1.94
CA LYS A 273 -16.00 11.78 -0.50
C LYS A 273 -14.90 12.40 0.36
N ALA A 274 -13.64 12.22 -0.04
CA ALA A 274 -12.51 12.79 0.66
C ALA A 274 -12.47 14.32 0.55
N ALA A 275 -12.88 14.89 -0.58
CA ALA A 275 -13.00 16.34 -0.77
C ALA A 275 -14.12 16.96 0.08
N GLU A 276 -15.17 16.21 0.37
CA GLU A 276 -16.26 16.61 1.26
C GLU A 276 -15.91 16.48 2.76
N ALA A 277 -14.80 15.82 3.11
CA ALA A 277 -14.35 15.69 4.49
C ALA A 277 -13.48 16.87 4.94
N ASP A 278 -13.57 17.24 6.21
CA ASP A 278 -12.72 18.26 6.81
C ASP A 278 -11.39 17.66 7.26
N VAL A 279 -11.40 16.37 7.67
CA VAL A 279 -10.21 15.61 8.03
C VAL A 279 -10.31 14.16 7.57
N LEU A 280 -9.19 13.61 7.09
CA LEU A 280 -9.06 12.20 6.72
C LEU A 280 -8.32 11.43 7.82
N LEU A 281 -8.72 10.18 8.03
CA LEU A 281 -8.11 9.32 9.02
C LEU A 281 -7.17 8.29 8.37
N GLY A 282 -5.97 8.20 8.91
CA GLY A 282 -5.00 7.15 8.60
C GLY A 282 -5.32 5.83 9.30
N VAL A 283 -4.35 5.31 10.09
CA VAL A 283 -4.47 4.04 10.81
C VAL A 283 -3.98 4.17 12.25
N PHE A 284 -4.59 3.40 13.16
CA PHE A 284 -4.39 3.53 14.61
C PHE A 284 -4.04 2.19 15.29
N GLY A 285 -3.99 1.09 14.55
CA GLY A 285 -3.61 -0.23 15.07
C GLY A 285 -2.13 -0.32 15.41
N THR A 286 -1.77 -1.27 16.29
CA THR A 286 -0.41 -1.48 16.82
C THR A 286 0.24 -2.78 16.36
N THR A 287 -0.28 -3.41 15.32
CA THR A 287 0.33 -4.62 14.78
C THR A 287 1.73 -4.32 14.21
N PRO A 288 2.64 -5.30 14.19
CA PRO A 288 3.98 -5.12 13.64
C PRO A 288 3.96 -4.51 12.23
N GLN A 289 3.07 -4.99 11.35
CA GLN A 289 2.94 -4.44 10.00
C GLN A 289 2.47 -2.98 10.02
N SER A 290 1.49 -2.65 10.88
CA SER A 290 0.98 -1.27 11.01
C SER A 290 2.06 -0.29 11.45
N MET A 291 3.03 -0.75 12.26
CA MET A 291 4.14 0.05 12.76
C MET A 291 5.27 0.23 11.74
N MET A 292 5.32 -0.60 10.69
CA MET A 292 6.40 -0.60 9.70
C MET A 292 5.97 -0.08 8.32
N THR A 293 4.69 0.25 8.12
CA THR A 293 4.18 0.72 6.82
C THR A 293 3.57 2.11 6.91
N VAL A 294 3.66 2.86 5.83
CA VAL A 294 2.87 4.08 5.61
C VAL A 294 1.74 3.74 4.63
N GLN A 295 0.51 3.82 5.11
CA GLN A 295 -0.65 3.35 4.33
C GLN A 295 -1.02 4.33 3.22
N ASN A 296 -1.50 3.79 2.08
CA ASN A 296 -1.88 4.54 0.88
C ASN A 296 -2.76 5.76 1.17
N LYS A 297 -3.76 5.60 2.05
CA LYS A 297 -4.72 6.66 2.38
C LYS A 297 -4.08 7.93 2.96
N ILE A 298 -2.90 7.81 3.58
CA ILE A 298 -2.14 8.97 4.04
C ILE A 298 -1.63 9.75 2.82
N TYR A 299 -0.94 9.10 1.89
CA TYR A 299 -0.48 9.73 0.64
C TYR A 299 -1.63 10.25 -0.21
N GLU A 300 -2.76 9.53 -0.24
CA GLU A 300 -3.98 9.94 -0.95
C GLU A 300 -4.56 11.23 -0.35
N GLY A 301 -4.54 11.36 0.99
CA GLY A 301 -4.95 12.57 1.69
C GLY A 301 -4.03 13.77 1.37
N LEU A 302 -2.71 13.53 1.36
CA LEU A 302 -1.73 14.54 0.98
C LEU A 302 -1.96 15.01 -0.48
N ALA A 303 -2.16 14.06 -1.40
CA ALA A 303 -2.42 14.33 -2.81
C ALA A 303 -3.69 15.18 -3.03
N MET A 304 -4.65 15.06 -2.13
CA MET A 304 -5.92 15.81 -2.18
C MET A 304 -5.88 17.14 -1.44
N ALA A 305 -4.74 17.54 -0.89
CA ALA A 305 -4.62 18.72 -0.04
C ALA A 305 -5.64 18.69 1.12
N ARG A 306 -5.74 17.53 1.83
CA ARG A 306 -6.63 17.36 2.98
C ARG A 306 -5.84 17.08 4.24
N PRO A 307 -6.21 17.68 5.40
CA PRO A 307 -5.61 17.33 6.68
C PRO A 307 -5.76 15.84 6.96
N VAL A 308 -4.70 15.19 7.41
CA VAL A 308 -4.69 13.78 7.78
C VAL A 308 -4.30 13.61 9.23
N ILE A 309 -5.17 12.95 10.03
CA ILE A 309 -4.80 12.45 11.35
C ILE A 309 -4.42 10.98 11.22
N THR A 310 -3.27 10.58 11.76
CA THR A 310 -2.85 9.18 11.79
C THR A 310 -2.14 8.83 13.08
N GLY A 311 -2.11 7.54 13.41
CA GLY A 311 -1.40 7.04 14.58
C GLY A 311 0.10 7.20 14.45
N ASP A 312 0.74 7.62 15.53
CA ASP A 312 2.18 7.81 15.60
C ASP A 312 2.95 6.48 15.45
N ALA A 313 3.98 6.49 14.63
CA ALA A 313 4.91 5.38 14.45
C ALA A 313 6.26 5.90 13.91
N PRO A 314 7.38 5.20 14.18
CA PRO A 314 8.68 5.59 13.63
C PRO A 314 8.66 5.79 12.12
N THR A 315 8.04 4.87 11.40
CA THR A 315 7.87 4.92 9.93
C THR A 315 7.14 6.18 9.47
N VAL A 316 6.09 6.58 10.18
CA VAL A 316 5.31 7.78 9.83
C VAL A 316 6.10 9.04 10.14
N ARG A 317 6.80 9.09 11.29
CA ARG A 317 7.68 10.22 11.66
C ARG A 317 8.86 10.40 10.70
N ASN A 318 9.38 9.31 10.14
CA ASN A 318 10.45 9.36 9.15
C ASN A 318 9.97 9.89 7.79
N ALA A 319 8.69 9.69 7.45
CA ALA A 319 8.09 10.18 6.21
C ALA A 319 7.49 11.59 6.34
N PHE A 320 6.93 11.93 7.49
CA PHE A 320 6.13 13.15 7.67
C PHE A 320 6.42 13.85 9.00
N LYS A 321 6.32 15.17 8.99
CA LYS A 321 6.43 16.00 10.19
C LYS A 321 5.04 16.20 10.82
N HIS A 322 4.97 15.99 12.14
CA HIS A 322 3.78 16.28 12.94
C HIS A 322 3.43 17.78 12.91
N GLY A 323 2.15 18.11 12.72
CA GLY A 323 1.67 19.49 12.70
C GLY A 323 2.01 20.30 11.43
N GLU A 324 2.78 19.69 10.51
CA GLU A 324 3.14 20.30 9.22
C GLU A 324 2.57 19.51 8.03
N HIS A 325 2.82 18.19 7.99
CA HIS A 325 2.36 17.32 6.89
C HIS A 325 1.18 16.44 7.29
N VAL A 326 1.19 15.94 8.52
CA VAL A 326 0.12 15.14 9.12
C VAL A 326 -0.03 15.51 10.59
N TYR A 327 -1.18 15.24 11.19
CA TYR A 327 -1.34 15.31 12.63
C TYR A 327 -1.21 13.91 13.23
N LEU A 328 -0.22 13.74 14.12
CA LEU A 328 0.03 12.45 14.77
C LEU A 328 -0.67 12.40 16.13
N CYS A 329 -1.37 11.29 16.40
CA CYS A 329 -1.94 11.00 17.71
C CYS A 329 -1.43 9.64 18.22
N GLU A 330 -1.60 9.36 19.50
CA GLU A 330 -1.23 8.09 20.10
C GLU A 330 -2.03 6.94 19.46
N ARG A 331 -1.35 5.85 19.10
CA ARG A 331 -2.00 4.64 18.58
C ARG A 331 -2.76 3.93 19.68
N ALA A 332 -3.76 3.15 19.29
CA ALA A 332 -4.64 2.41 20.18
C ALA A 332 -5.32 3.29 21.24
N SER A 333 -5.56 4.57 20.93
CA SER A 333 -6.15 5.55 21.86
C SER A 333 -7.25 6.38 21.16
N GLY A 334 -8.50 6.03 21.39
CA GLY A 334 -9.64 6.85 20.95
C GLY A 334 -9.66 8.22 21.61
N LYS A 335 -9.12 8.32 22.83
CA LYS A 335 -8.98 9.61 23.55
C LYS A 335 -8.02 10.54 22.79
N SER A 336 -6.82 10.09 22.48
CA SER A 336 -5.84 10.91 21.75
C SER A 336 -6.35 11.30 20.35
N LEU A 337 -7.08 10.39 19.68
CA LEU A 337 -7.71 10.69 18.41
C LEU A 337 -8.83 11.74 18.56
N SER A 338 -9.66 11.65 19.60
CA SER A 338 -10.73 12.63 19.85
C SER A 338 -10.17 14.03 20.14
N GLU A 339 -9.08 14.12 20.91
CA GLU A 339 -8.38 15.37 21.21
C GLU A 339 -7.80 15.98 19.90
N ALA A 340 -7.22 15.18 19.01
CA ALA A 340 -6.71 15.62 17.73
C ALA A 340 -7.83 16.15 16.81
N ILE A 341 -8.99 15.49 16.78
CA ILE A 341 -10.15 15.92 16.00
C ILE A 341 -10.68 17.27 16.52
N LEU A 342 -10.82 17.42 17.85
CA LEU A 342 -11.27 18.67 18.45
C LEU A 342 -10.31 19.83 18.19
N LEU A 343 -9.00 19.57 18.24
CA LEU A 343 -7.99 20.56 17.95
C LEU A 343 -8.14 21.08 16.51
N LEU A 344 -8.19 20.17 15.53
CA LEU A 344 -8.30 20.56 14.13
C LEU A 344 -9.64 21.24 13.82
N ARG A 345 -10.73 20.81 14.44
CA ARG A 345 -12.03 21.51 14.31
C ARG A 345 -11.99 22.96 14.79
N ASN A 346 -11.26 23.21 15.88
CA ASN A 346 -11.20 24.53 16.52
C ASN A 346 -10.09 25.43 15.93
N ASP A 347 -9.19 24.86 15.15
CA ASP A 347 -8.03 25.55 14.56
C ASP A 347 -8.05 25.42 13.04
N SER A 348 -8.77 26.30 12.39
CA SER A 348 -8.87 26.33 10.93
C SER A 348 -7.56 26.72 10.24
N GLU A 349 -6.70 27.50 10.92
CA GLU A 349 -5.39 27.87 10.39
C GLU A 349 -4.46 26.65 10.35
N LEU A 350 -4.45 25.85 11.40
CA LEU A 350 -3.71 24.56 11.41
C LEU A 350 -4.22 23.60 10.32
N CYS A 351 -5.55 23.50 10.13
CA CYS A 351 -6.12 22.69 9.05
C CYS A 351 -5.65 23.14 7.66
N GLN A 352 -5.67 24.45 7.39
CA GLN A 352 -5.21 25.00 6.12
C GLN A 352 -3.70 24.78 5.92
N ASN A 353 -2.92 24.99 6.98
CA ASN A 353 -1.49 24.77 6.93
C ASN A 353 -1.16 23.29 6.63
N LEU A 354 -1.78 22.36 7.35
CA LEU A 354 -1.63 20.92 7.08
C LEU A 354 -1.99 20.57 5.63
N ALA A 355 -3.09 21.08 5.11
CA ALA A 355 -3.51 20.83 3.73
C ALA A 355 -2.51 21.37 2.70
N CYS A 356 -2.01 22.59 2.90
CA CYS A 356 -1.04 23.21 1.98
C CYS A 356 0.32 22.52 2.01
N GLN A 357 0.87 22.30 3.22
CA GLN A 357 2.20 21.71 3.38
C GLN A 357 2.23 20.24 2.96
N SER A 358 1.18 19.48 3.29
CA SER A 358 1.06 18.09 2.86
C SER A 358 1.01 17.95 1.34
N TYR A 359 0.25 18.82 0.66
CA TYR A 359 0.19 18.81 -0.80
C TYR A 359 1.51 19.25 -1.46
N ALA A 360 2.17 20.25 -0.89
CA ALA A 360 3.49 20.67 -1.36
C ALA A 360 4.52 19.52 -1.23
N LEU A 361 4.49 18.81 -0.10
CA LEU A 361 5.33 17.63 0.09
C LEU A 361 4.98 16.51 -0.91
N PHE A 362 3.69 16.20 -1.10
CA PHE A 362 3.27 15.19 -2.08
C PHE A 362 3.78 15.54 -3.48
N SER A 363 3.54 16.77 -3.92
CA SER A 363 3.90 17.22 -5.27
C SER A 363 5.41 17.26 -5.52
N SER A 364 6.22 17.45 -4.46
CA SER A 364 7.67 17.53 -4.56
C SER A 364 8.41 16.21 -4.34
N GLN A 365 7.76 15.18 -3.71
CA GLN A 365 8.45 13.95 -3.32
C GLN A 365 7.68 12.66 -3.59
N TYR A 366 6.33 12.69 -3.59
CA TYR A 366 5.51 11.48 -3.60
C TYR A 366 4.62 11.31 -4.84
N ALA A 367 4.71 12.23 -5.81
CA ALA A 367 4.10 12.04 -7.12
C ALA A 367 4.70 10.81 -7.83
N PRO A 368 3.92 10.05 -8.61
CA PRO A 368 4.37 8.77 -9.19
C PRO A 368 5.69 8.85 -9.96
N GLU A 369 5.89 9.90 -10.78
CA GLU A 369 7.13 10.11 -11.54
C GLU A 369 8.34 10.35 -10.64
N LEU A 370 8.18 11.05 -9.50
CA LEU A 370 9.27 11.34 -8.59
C LEU A 370 9.68 10.10 -7.79
N LEU A 371 8.69 9.30 -7.36
CA LEU A 371 8.94 8.05 -6.64
C LEU A 371 9.75 7.05 -7.47
N VAL A 372 9.49 6.99 -8.77
CA VAL A 372 10.12 5.98 -9.64
C VAL A 372 11.31 6.52 -10.45
N ALA A 373 11.55 7.83 -10.46
CA ALA A 373 12.72 8.39 -11.14
C ALA A 373 14.04 7.80 -10.59
N GLN A 374 14.15 7.72 -9.26
CA GLN A 374 15.30 7.10 -8.60
C GLN A 374 15.35 5.59 -8.85
N LEU A 375 14.19 4.91 -8.83
CA LEU A 375 14.12 3.49 -9.16
C LEU A 375 14.61 3.24 -10.59
N LYS A 376 14.18 4.04 -11.57
CA LYS A 376 14.65 3.91 -12.96
C LYS A 376 16.17 3.94 -13.04
N GLN A 377 16.83 4.87 -12.33
CA GLN A 377 18.29 4.93 -12.29
C GLN A 377 18.91 3.64 -11.71
N TYR A 378 18.30 3.06 -10.67
CA TYR A 378 18.77 1.78 -10.14
C TYR A 378 18.58 0.64 -11.14
N LEU A 379 17.47 0.62 -11.88
CA LEU A 379 17.18 -0.42 -12.87
C LEU A 379 18.12 -0.30 -14.09
N GLU A 380 18.46 0.91 -14.52
CA GLU A 380 19.41 1.16 -15.63
C GLU A 380 20.83 0.70 -15.32
N ASN A 381 21.21 0.68 -14.04
CA ASN A 381 22.56 0.31 -13.60
C ASN A 381 22.66 -1.16 -13.15
N LEU A 382 21.56 -1.95 -13.25
CA LEU A 382 21.60 -3.37 -12.84
C LEU A 382 22.46 -4.24 -13.74
N ASP A 383 22.62 -3.91 -15.00
CA ASP A 383 23.45 -4.66 -15.94
C ASP A 383 24.95 -4.62 -15.55
N ASP A 384 25.42 -3.55 -14.92
CA ASP A 384 26.81 -3.43 -14.44
C ASP A 384 27.10 -4.38 -13.26
N PHE A 385 26.09 -4.76 -12.46
CA PHE A 385 26.24 -5.73 -11.36
C PHE A 385 26.26 -7.19 -11.79
N SER A 386 25.84 -7.51 -13.01
CA SER A 386 25.82 -8.89 -13.52
C SER A 386 27.17 -9.33 -14.10
N THR A 387 28.09 -8.40 -14.35
CA THR A 387 29.42 -8.65 -14.91
C THR A 387 30.50 -8.89 -13.86
N GLU A 388 30.22 -8.66 -12.57
CA GLU A 388 31.17 -8.83 -11.45
C GLU A 388 30.98 -10.14 -10.63
N LYS A 389 30.14 -11.08 -11.08
CA LYS A 389 29.94 -12.37 -10.42
C LYS A 389 30.42 -13.54 -11.31
#